data_b3877c759aa1d9eb4ec34908bf3f871e
#
_entry.id   b3877c759aa1d9eb4ec34908bf3f871e
#
_cell.length_a   1.000
_cell.length_b   1.000
_cell.length_c   1.000
_cell.angle_alpha   90.00
_cell.angle_beta   90.00
_cell.angle_gamma   90.00
#
_symmetry.space_group_name_H-M   'P 1'
#
loop_
_entity.id
_entity.type
_entity.pdbx_description
1 polymer ?
#
loop_
_entity_poly.entity_id
_entity_poly.type
_entity_poly.pdbx_seq_one_letter_code
_entity_poly.pdbx_strand_id
1 'polypeptide(L)'
;MYMPDIKKDILAYQGKTEQLFAKILAEIAGYLRNGDTLWDGKELIEATKVLNSAKTLAYQDVQNHLARKDNIYYVYFDMRERQLEIIERVLPKITALPIIPEQAPLIATFLEDLSEHVHGGNTASHFLEKLDKVKEEFAKMPLPKDHETFLAMAAMYQFIEEMDEYLVIKQSFKGLT
;
A
#
# COMPACT_ATOMS: atom_id res chain seq x y z
N MET A 1 -23.47 -19.33 -20.53
CA MET A 1 -22.22 -19.15 -19.77
C MET A 1 -22.52 -19.10 -18.28
N TYR A 2 -21.76 -19.82 -17.51
CA TYR A 2 -21.98 -19.99 -16.09
C TYR A 2 -21.34 -18.84 -15.30
N MET A 3 -22.15 -17.93 -14.79
CA MET A 3 -21.74 -16.65 -14.23
C MET A 3 -21.23 -16.67 -12.77
N PRO A 4 -21.65 -17.62 -11.89
CA PRO A 4 -21.21 -17.62 -10.49
C PRO A 4 -19.71 -17.77 -10.30
N ASP A 5 -19.01 -18.43 -11.22
CA ASP A 5 -17.57 -18.67 -11.10
C ASP A 5 -16.75 -17.40 -11.24
N ILE A 6 -17.19 -16.45 -12.08
CA ILE A 6 -16.51 -15.17 -12.26
C ILE A 6 -16.47 -14.40 -10.94
N LYS A 7 -17.60 -14.32 -10.24
CA LYS A 7 -17.65 -13.60 -8.95
C LYS A 7 -16.79 -14.26 -7.90
N LYS A 8 -16.78 -15.57 -7.84
CA LYS A 8 -15.93 -16.33 -6.93
C LYS A 8 -14.46 -16.03 -7.18
N ASP A 9 -14.05 -16.00 -8.45
CA ASP A 9 -12.66 -15.72 -8.83
C ASP A 9 -12.29 -14.26 -8.51
N ILE A 10 -13.20 -13.31 -8.74
CA ILE A 10 -12.98 -11.90 -8.39
C ILE A 10 -12.74 -11.77 -6.89
N LEU A 11 -13.54 -12.43 -6.05
CA LEU A 11 -13.36 -12.38 -4.59
C LEU A 11 -12.06 -13.04 -4.16
N ALA A 12 -11.65 -14.11 -4.84
CA ALA A 12 -10.36 -14.75 -4.58
C ALA A 12 -9.20 -13.82 -4.92
N TYR A 13 -9.26 -13.09 -6.03
CA TYR A 13 -8.27 -12.09 -6.40
C TYR A 13 -8.22 -10.93 -5.40
N GLN A 14 -9.38 -10.49 -4.91
CA GLN A 14 -9.43 -9.46 -3.87
C GLN A 14 -8.68 -9.91 -2.62
N GLY A 15 -8.99 -11.10 -2.11
CA GLY A 15 -8.33 -11.65 -0.93
C GLY A 15 -6.83 -11.80 -1.13
N LYS A 16 -6.42 -12.29 -2.30
CA LYS A 16 -4.99 -12.45 -2.61
C LYS A 16 -4.27 -11.11 -2.69
N THR A 17 -4.88 -10.10 -3.29
CA THR A 17 -4.33 -8.76 -3.37
C THR A 17 -4.11 -8.19 -1.98
N GLU A 18 -5.10 -8.33 -1.10
CA GLU A 18 -5.01 -7.81 0.27
C GLU A 18 -3.92 -8.51 1.08
N GLN A 19 -3.78 -9.83 0.92
CA GLN A 19 -2.70 -10.57 1.56
C GLN A 19 -1.33 -10.12 1.08
N LEU A 20 -1.16 -9.92 -0.21
CA LEU A 20 0.11 -9.47 -0.80
C LEU A 20 0.47 -8.06 -0.32
N PHE A 21 -0.49 -7.15 -0.30
CA PHE A 21 -0.27 -5.79 0.19
C PHE A 21 0.11 -5.79 1.67
N ALA A 22 -0.58 -6.58 2.48
CA ALA A 22 -0.25 -6.72 3.90
C ALA A 22 1.19 -7.22 4.08
N LYS A 23 1.58 -8.21 3.31
CA LYS A 23 2.95 -8.76 3.36
C LYS A 23 3.99 -7.71 2.94
N ILE A 24 3.73 -6.98 1.86
CA ILE A 24 4.64 -5.93 1.38
C ILE A 24 4.84 -4.86 2.45
N LEU A 25 3.75 -4.36 3.04
CA LEU A 25 3.82 -3.32 4.08
C LEU A 25 4.60 -3.81 5.30
N ALA A 26 4.36 -5.06 5.71
CA ALA A 26 5.06 -5.66 6.84
C ALA A 26 6.56 -5.83 6.55
N GLU A 27 6.93 -6.18 5.33
CA GLU A 27 8.35 -6.32 4.94
C GLU A 27 9.05 -4.95 4.93
N ILE A 28 8.40 -3.90 4.45
CA ILE A 28 8.95 -2.55 4.52
C ILE A 28 9.16 -2.13 5.98
N ALA A 29 8.20 -2.41 6.86
CA ALA A 29 8.32 -2.14 8.29
C ALA A 29 9.52 -2.88 8.89
N GLY A 30 9.70 -4.14 8.54
CA GLY A 30 10.83 -4.95 8.98
C GLY A 30 12.17 -4.36 8.56
N TYR A 31 12.26 -3.87 7.32
CA TYR A 31 13.45 -3.19 6.83
C TYR A 31 13.76 -1.93 7.66
N LEU A 32 12.74 -1.12 7.93
CA LEU A 32 12.92 0.12 8.71
C LEU A 32 13.34 -0.15 10.16
N ARG A 33 12.99 -1.32 10.72
CA ARG A 33 13.40 -1.69 12.07
C ARG A 33 14.82 -2.27 12.12
N ASN A 34 15.14 -3.12 11.16
CA ASN A 34 16.34 -3.96 11.22
C ASN A 34 17.44 -3.55 10.26
N GLY A 35 17.16 -2.69 9.27
CA GLY A 35 18.11 -2.20 8.30
C GLY A 35 18.54 -3.21 7.24
N ASP A 36 18.18 -4.47 7.39
CA ASP A 36 18.51 -5.54 6.47
C ASP A 36 17.43 -6.62 6.52
N THR A 37 17.03 -7.11 5.36
CA THR A 37 16.08 -8.20 5.26
C THR A 37 16.52 -9.12 4.13
N LEU A 38 16.13 -10.39 4.24
CA LEU A 38 16.29 -11.35 3.16
C LEU A 38 15.13 -11.29 2.16
N TRP A 39 14.30 -10.27 2.25
CA TRP A 39 13.14 -10.11 1.37
C TRP A 39 13.59 -9.80 -0.05
N ASP A 40 13.13 -10.59 -0.98
CA ASP A 40 13.49 -10.50 -2.39
C ASP A 40 12.47 -9.71 -3.24
N GLY A 41 11.41 -9.18 -2.64
CA GLY A 41 10.42 -8.38 -3.35
C GLY A 41 9.48 -9.17 -4.25
N LYS A 42 9.45 -10.49 -4.14
CA LYS A 42 8.62 -11.34 -5.01
C LYS A 42 7.13 -11.01 -4.93
N GLU A 43 6.67 -10.50 -3.79
CA GLU A 43 5.27 -10.12 -3.58
C GLU A 43 4.85 -8.97 -4.49
N LEU A 44 5.77 -8.08 -4.86
CA LEU A 44 5.49 -6.99 -5.81
C LEU A 44 5.20 -7.55 -7.21
N ILE A 45 6.00 -8.50 -7.65
CA ILE A 45 5.80 -9.16 -8.94
C ILE A 45 4.48 -9.92 -8.95
N GLU A 46 4.22 -10.66 -7.88
CA GLU A 46 2.99 -11.43 -7.74
C GLU A 46 1.77 -10.52 -7.70
N ALA A 47 1.83 -9.40 -6.96
CA ALA A 47 0.74 -8.43 -6.90
C ALA A 47 0.42 -7.83 -8.28
N THR A 48 1.46 -7.52 -9.07
CA THR A 48 1.27 -7.02 -10.44
C THR A 48 0.52 -8.05 -11.29
N LYS A 49 0.91 -9.32 -11.22
CA LYS A 49 0.26 -10.39 -11.98
C LYS A 49 -1.20 -10.58 -11.54
N VAL A 50 -1.43 -10.61 -10.25
CA VAL A 50 -2.78 -10.78 -9.68
C VAL A 50 -3.67 -9.63 -10.11
N LEU A 51 -3.20 -8.39 -10.02
CA LEU A 51 -3.98 -7.22 -10.39
C LEU A 51 -4.30 -7.18 -11.89
N ASN A 52 -3.35 -7.57 -12.75
CA ASN A 52 -3.61 -7.64 -14.18
C ASN A 52 -4.72 -8.66 -14.49
N SER A 53 -4.64 -9.83 -13.91
CA SER A 53 -5.66 -10.88 -14.09
C SER A 53 -7.01 -10.46 -13.52
N ALA A 54 -7.00 -9.85 -12.33
CA ALA A 54 -8.20 -9.39 -11.65
C ALA A 54 -8.92 -8.29 -12.43
N LYS A 55 -8.19 -7.31 -12.96
CA LYS A 55 -8.78 -6.23 -13.77
C LYS A 55 -9.38 -6.77 -15.05
N THR A 56 -8.70 -7.69 -15.71
CA THR A 56 -9.23 -8.33 -16.92
C THR A 56 -10.55 -9.06 -16.63
N LEU A 57 -10.59 -9.83 -15.55
CA LEU A 57 -11.79 -10.57 -15.18
C LEU A 57 -12.93 -9.62 -14.76
N ALA A 58 -12.61 -8.58 -13.99
CA ALA A 58 -13.59 -7.58 -13.57
C ALA A 58 -14.17 -6.82 -14.77
N TYR A 59 -13.34 -6.53 -15.77
CA TYR A 59 -13.79 -5.89 -17.01
C TYR A 59 -14.75 -6.80 -17.78
N GLN A 60 -14.43 -8.10 -17.88
CA GLN A 60 -15.32 -9.08 -18.50
C GLN A 60 -16.66 -9.17 -17.77
N ASP A 61 -16.65 -9.14 -16.44
CA ASP A 61 -17.86 -9.17 -15.64
C ASP A 61 -18.76 -7.96 -15.94
N VAL A 62 -18.18 -6.78 -16.06
CA VAL A 62 -18.92 -5.56 -16.42
C VAL A 62 -19.54 -5.70 -17.80
N GLN A 63 -18.79 -6.20 -18.79
CA GLN A 63 -19.31 -6.39 -20.14
C GLN A 63 -20.42 -7.43 -20.21
N ASN A 64 -20.32 -8.50 -19.45
CA ASN A 64 -21.33 -9.57 -19.42
C ASN A 64 -22.62 -9.15 -18.72
N HIS A 65 -22.58 -8.06 -17.94
CA HIS A 65 -23.71 -7.52 -17.20
C HIS A 65 -24.01 -6.08 -17.64
N LEU A 66 -24.33 -5.90 -18.92
CA LEU A 66 -24.57 -4.57 -19.51
C LEU A 66 -25.66 -3.77 -18.80
N ALA A 67 -26.60 -4.43 -18.13
CA ALA A 67 -27.63 -3.77 -17.35
C ALA A 67 -27.14 -3.29 -15.97
N ARG A 68 -25.97 -3.73 -15.53
CA ARG A 68 -25.38 -3.29 -14.28
C ARG A 68 -24.62 -1.98 -14.51
N LYS A 69 -24.95 -0.99 -13.72
CA LYS A 69 -24.20 0.27 -13.67
C LYS A 69 -22.98 0.16 -12.76
N ASP A 70 -22.74 -1.02 -12.21
CA ASP A 70 -21.82 -1.25 -11.12
C ASP A 70 -20.56 -1.94 -11.63
N ASN A 71 -19.45 -1.16 -11.68
CA ASN A 71 -18.12 -1.66 -12.04
C ASN A 71 -17.19 -1.65 -10.83
N ILE A 72 -17.75 -1.87 -9.65
CA ILE A 72 -17.09 -1.68 -8.37
C ILE A 72 -15.78 -2.47 -8.23
N TYR A 73 -15.76 -3.71 -8.71
CA TYR A 73 -14.56 -4.54 -8.61
C TYR A 73 -13.45 -4.06 -9.53
N TYR A 74 -13.79 -3.60 -10.73
CA TYR A 74 -12.80 -2.99 -11.61
C TYR A 74 -12.18 -1.75 -10.97
N VAL A 75 -13.01 -0.89 -10.39
CA VAL A 75 -12.56 0.31 -9.70
C VAL A 75 -11.72 -0.05 -8.47
N TYR A 76 -12.09 -1.10 -7.76
CA TYR A 76 -11.31 -1.60 -6.62
C TYR A 76 -9.89 -2.02 -7.05
N PHE A 77 -9.77 -2.83 -8.08
CA PHE A 77 -8.47 -3.31 -8.54
C PHE A 77 -7.64 -2.18 -9.16
N ASP A 78 -8.29 -1.23 -9.81
CA ASP A 78 -7.62 -0.03 -10.31
C ASP A 78 -7.05 0.81 -9.15
N MET A 79 -7.81 0.97 -8.08
CA MET A 79 -7.36 1.64 -6.85
C MET A 79 -6.11 0.94 -6.28
N ARG A 80 -6.15 -0.39 -6.19
CA ARG A 80 -5.00 -1.16 -5.69
C ARG A 80 -3.79 -1.05 -6.60
N GLU A 81 -3.99 -1.03 -7.91
CA GLU A 81 -2.89 -0.84 -8.87
C GLU A 81 -2.21 0.52 -8.67
N ARG A 82 -2.99 1.57 -8.47
CA ARG A 82 -2.45 2.91 -8.20
C ARG A 82 -1.67 2.94 -6.88
N GLN A 83 -2.14 2.24 -5.86
CA GLN A 83 -1.41 2.08 -4.61
C GLN A 83 -0.10 1.30 -4.79
N LEU A 84 -0.13 0.25 -5.60
CA LEU A 84 1.08 -0.53 -5.89
C LEU A 84 2.13 0.31 -6.61
N GLU A 85 1.73 1.18 -7.52
CA GLU A 85 2.64 2.11 -8.20
C GLU A 85 3.37 3.02 -7.20
N ILE A 86 2.68 3.48 -6.15
CA ILE A 86 3.30 4.27 -5.08
C ILE A 86 4.34 3.42 -4.35
N ILE A 87 4.00 2.20 -3.97
CA ILE A 87 4.92 1.28 -3.30
C ILE A 87 6.17 1.05 -4.14
N GLU A 88 6.00 0.77 -5.43
CA GLU A 88 7.10 0.54 -6.36
C GLU A 88 8.01 1.77 -6.49
N ARG A 89 7.43 2.97 -6.43
CA ARG A 89 8.18 4.22 -6.52
C ARG A 89 9.01 4.50 -5.27
N VAL A 90 8.49 4.19 -4.08
CA VAL A 90 9.17 4.51 -2.83
C VAL A 90 10.15 3.43 -2.38
N LEU A 91 9.92 2.18 -2.75
CA LEU A 91 10.73 1.07 -2.23
C LEU A 91 12.22 1.22 -2.51
N PRO A 92 12.67 1.58 -3.73
CA PRO A 92 14.09 1.77 -3.98
C PRO A 92 14.73 2.86 -3.11
N LYS A 93 13.96 3.88 -2.73
CA LYS A 93 14.45 4.96 -1.89
C LYS A 93 14.66 4.49 -0.44
N ILE A 94 13.80 3.61 0.03
CA ILE A 94 13.91 3.02 1.36
C ILE A 94 15.09 2.04 1.42
N THR A 95 15.23 1.17 0.43
CA THR A 95 16.31 0.17 0.42
C THR A 95 17.68 0.78 0.14
N ALA A 96 17.73 2.00 -0.38
CA ALA A 96 18.97 2.74 -0.64
C ALA A 96 19.36 3.70 0.49
N LEU A 97 18.67 3.67 1.63
CA LEU A 97 19.02 4.54 2.76
C LEU A 97 20.47 4.32 3.20
N PRO A 98 21.29 5.40 3.35
CA PRO A 98 22.67 5.26 3.80
C PRO A 98 22.74 4.77 5.24
N ILE A 99 21.77 5.16 6.06
CA ILE A 99 21.61 4.70 7.44
C ILE A 99 20.11 4.57 7.72
N ILE A 100 19.77 3.77 8.72
CA ILE A 100 18.38 3.75 9.23
C ILE A 100 18.30 4.82 10.32
N PRO A 101 17.51 5.89 10.11
CA PRO A 101 17.42 6.94 11.12
C PRO A 101 16.74 6.45 12.39
N GLU A 102 17.06 7.07 13.51
CA GLU A 102 16.50 6.75 14.82
C GLU A 102 14.96 6.83 14.85
N GLN A 103 14.40 7.64 13.96
CA GLN A 103 12.96 7.88 13.86
C GLN A 103 12.21 6.84 13.02
N ALA A 104 12.93 5.98 12.30
CA ALA A 104 12.33 4.97 11.45
C ALA A 104 11.33 4.04 12.17
N PRO A 105 11.51 3.67 13.45
CA PRO A 105 10.53 2.87 14.16
C PRO A 105 9.12 3.47 14.23
N LEU A 106 8.97 4.79 14.17
CA LEU A 106 7.64 5.42 14.14
C LEU A 106 6.89 5.04 12.86
N ILE A 107 7.59 5.08 11.73
CA ILE A 107 7.01 4.69 10.44
C ILE A 107 6.77 3.18 10.42
N ALA A 108 7.71 2.39 10.95
CA ALA A 108 7.55 0.94 11.01
C ALA A 108 6.31 0.54 11.79
N THR A 109 6.07 1.15 12.94
CA THR A 109 4.86 0.89 13.74
C THR A 109 3.59 1.25 12.97
N PHE A 110 3.59 2.38 12.27
CA PHE A 110 2.48 2.79 11.42
C PHE A 110 2.20 1.76 10.32
N LEU A 111 3.25 1.29 9.64
CA LEU A 111 3.12 0.30 8.56
C LEU A 111 2.65 -1.07 9.07
N GLU A 112 3.13 -1.49 10.24
CA GLU A 112 2.69 -2.73 10.86
C GLU A 112 1.19 -2.69 11.16
N ASP A 113 0.72 -1.58 11.72
CA ASP A 113 -0.70 -1.39 12.01
C ASP A 113 -1.53 -1.36 10.72
N LEU A 114 -1.05 -0.62 9.71
CA LEU A 114 -1.70 -0.57 8.41
C LEU A 114 -1.77 -1.95 7.76
N SER A 115 -0.71 -2.75 7.87
CA SER A 115 -0.63 -4.08 7.28
C SER A 115 -1.72 -5.03 7.81
N GLU A 116 -2.16 -4.82 9.03
CA GLU A 116 -3.21 -5.62 9.65
C GLU A 116 -4.62 -5.21 9.23
N HIS A 117 -4.75 -4.10 8.48
CA HIS A 117 -6.04 -3.52 8.11
C HIS A 117 -6.20 -3.35 6.60
N VAL A 118 -5.48 -4.16 5.81
CA VAL A 118 -5.61 -4.15 4.35
C VAL A 118 -6.84 -4.95 3.95
N HIS A 119 -7.95 -4.29 3.79
CA HIS A 119 -9.21 -4.90 3.33
C HIS A 119 -10.05 -3.86 2.59
N GLY A 120 -11.18 -4.29 2.04
CA GLY A 120 -12.05 -3.41 1.24
C GLY A 120 -12.82 -2.37 2.03
N GLY A 121 -12.81 -2.45 3.36
CA GLY A 121 -13.54 -1.52 4.22
C GLY A 121 -12.91 -0.14 4.32
N ASN A 122 -13.63 0.79 4.92
CA ASN A 122 -13.24 2.20 4.97
C ASN A 122 -12.43 2.53 6.23
N THR A 123 -11.14 2.26 6.19
CA THR A 123 -10.21 2.55 7.30
C THR A 123 -9.26 3.71 6.99
N ALA A 124 -9.29 4.24 5.77
CA ALA A 124 -8.30 5.22 5.30
C ALA A 124 -8.29 6.50 6.13
N SER A 125 -9.47 7.03 6.52
CA SER A 125 -9.54 8.24 7.32
C SER A 125 -8.85 8.08 8.67
N HIS A 126 -9.03 6.92 9.30
CA HIS A 126 -8.38 6.62 10.58
C HIS A 126 -6.85 6.57 10.44
N PHE A 127 -6.36 5.96 9.37
CA PHE A 127 -4.92 5.89 9.12
C PHE A 127 -4.33 7.22 8.67
N LEU A 128 -5.10 8.06 7.99
CA LEU A 128 -4.67 9.44 7.70
C LEU A 128 -4.47 10.23 8.98
N GLU A 129 -5.36 10.09 9.96
CA GLU A 129 -5.19 10.72 11.28
C GLU A 129 -3.94 10.20 11.99
N LYS A 130 -3.69 8.90 11.94
CA LYS A 130 -2.46 8.31 12.51
C LYS A 130 -1.21 8.84 11.81
N LEU A 131 -1.26 8.98 10.49
CA LEU A 131 -0.13 9.51 9.73
C LEU A 131 0.15 10.97 10.09
N ASP A 132 -0.89 11.78 10.32
CA ASP A 132 -0.72 13.16 10.77
C ASP A 132 0.01 13.22 12.11
N LYS A 133 -0.27 12.29 13.02
CA LYS A 133 0.46 12.20 14.30
C LYS A 133 1.92 11.85 14.08
N VAL A 134 2.22 10.96 13.14
CA VAL A 134 3.61 10.64 12.78
C VAL A 134 4.31 11.89 12.26
N LYS A 135 3.65 12.67 11.39
CA LYS A 135 4.18 13.93 10.87
C LYS A 135 4.48 14.92 12.00
N GLU A 136 3.58 15.04 12.97
CA GLU A 136 3.76 15.91 14.13
C GLU A 136 4.98 15.51 14.96
N GLU A 137 5.16 14.19 15.18
CA GLU A 137 6.32 13.69 15.92
C GLU A 137 7.63 13.98 15.17
N PHE A 138 7.65 13.76 13.85
CA PHE A 138 8.81 14.11 13.04
C PHE A 138 9.15 15.59 13.11
N ALA A 139 8.13 16.46 13.13
CA ALA A 139 8.33 17.91 13.18
C ALA A 139 8.98 18.39 14.49
N LYS A 140 8.87 17.59 15.56
CA LYS A 140 9.46 17.92 16.88
C LYS A 140 10.90 17.43 17.02
N MET A 141 11.38 16.63 16.08
CA MET A 141 12.71 16.03 16.18
C MET A 141 13.81 17.04 15.82
N PRO A 142 15.01 16.90 16.42
CA PRO A 142 16.12 17.77 16.07
C PRO A 142 16.50 17.63 14.60
N LEU A 143 17.00 18.72 14.03
CA LEU A 143 17.51 18.70 12.67
C LEU A 143 18.74 17.79 12.60
N PRO A 144 18.92 17.06 11.46
CA PRO A 144 20.12 16.24 11.27
C PRO A 144 21.39 17.08 11.30
N LYS A 145 22.46 16.54 11.90
CA LYS A 145 23.74 17.24 12.04
C LYS A 145 24.76 16.85 10.98
N ASP A 146 24.52 15.77 10.27
CA ASP A 146 25.41 15.27 9.22
C ASP A 146 24.63 14.99 7.95
N HIS A 147 25.37 14.83 6.86
CA HIS A 147 24.79 14.70 5.54
C HIS A 147 24.04 13.37 5.35
N GLU A 148 24.56 12.26 5.86
CA GLU A 148 23.91 10.95 5.76
C GLU A 148 22.58 10.93 6.49
N THR A 149 22.55 11.45 7.70
CA THR A 149 21.30 11.54 8.48
C THR A 149 20.30 12.45 7.78
N PHE A 150 20.78 13.56 7.20
CA PHE A 150 19.91 14.46 6.43
C PHE A 150 19.26 13.74 5.25
N LEU A 151 20.05 12.99 4.46
CA LEU A 151 19.52 12.25 3.30
C LEU A 151 18.52 11.18 3.74
N ALA A 152 18.82 10.47 4.83
CA ALA A 152 17.92 9.46 5.37
C ALA A 152 16.59 10.07 5.84
N MET A 153 16.66 11.20 6.54
CA MET A 153 15.47 11.90 7.02
C MET A 153 14.64 12.45 5.85
N ALA A 154 15.29 12.98 4.81
CA ALA A 154 14.61 13.47 3.62
C ALA A 154 13.83 12.34 2.94
N ALA A 155 14.43 11.15 2.83
CA ALA A 155 13.76 9.98 2.29
C ALA A 155 12.55 9.56 3.15
N MET A 156 12.67 9.66 4.47
CA MET A 156 11.55 9.35 5.38
C MET A 156 10.40 10.34 5.21
N TYR A 157 10.67 11.63 5.10
CA TYR A 157 9.65 12.63 4.83
C TYR A 157 8.94 12.36 3.49
N GLN A 158 9.70 12.03 2.46
CA GLN A 158 9.11 11.71 1.17
C GLN A 158 8.26 10.44 1.26
N PHE A 159 8.70 9.43 1.98
CA PHE A 159 7.92 8.21 2.21
C PHE A 159 6.60 8.53 2.90
N ILE A 160 6.61 9.38 3.92
CA ILE A 160 5.38 9.79 4.62
C ILE A 160 4.41 10.46 3.65
N GLU A 161 4.89 11.36 2.79
CA GLU A 161 4.04 12.04 1.80
C GLU A 161 3.46 11.04 0.78
N GLU A 162 4.22 10.06 0.36
CA GLU A 162 3.74 9.02 -0.55
C GLU A 162 2.69 8.13 0.13
N MET A 163 2.85 7.84 1.42
CA MET A 163 1.86 7.08 2.19
C MET A 163 0.57 7.87 2.40
N ASP A 164 0.67 9.19 2.51
CA ASP A 164 -0.52 10.06 2.53
C ASP A 164 -1.32 9.87 1.24
N GLU A 165 -0.66 9.96 0.09
CA GLU A 165 -1.31 9.74 -1.21
C GLU A 165 -1.89 8.34 -1.34
N TYR A 166 -1.16 7.32 -0.88
CA TYR A 166 -1.64 5.93 -0.84
C TYR A 166 -2.99 5.84 -0.10
N LEU A 167 -3.09 6.50 1.05
CA LEU A 167 -4.31 6.48 1.86
C LEU A 167 -5.44 7.32 1.24
N VAL A 168 -5.10 8.45 0.61
CA VAL A 168 -6.08 9.29 -0.09
C VAL A 168 -6.72 8.51 -1.25
N ILE A 169 -5.92 7.74 -1.99
CA ILE A 169 -6.42 6.88 -3.06
C ILE A 169 -7.43 5.87 -2.48
N LYS A 170 -7.10 5.23 -1.35
CA LYS A 170 -8.02 4.31 -0.68
C LYS A 170 -9.27 5.02 -0.18
N GLN A 171 -9.12 6.23 0.38
CA GLN A 171 -10.25 7.01 0.90
C GLN A 171 -11.24 7.38 -0.20
N SER A 172 -10.76 7.65 -1.41
CA SER A 172 -11.63 8.01 -2.52
C SER A 172 -12.40 6.82 -3.07
N PHE A 173 -12.01 5.59 -2.71
CA PHE A 173 -12.74 4.37 -3.07
C PHE A 173 -13.80 4.09 -2.00
N LYS A 174 -15.09 4.13 -2.37
CA LYS A 174 -16.22 4.00 -1.43
C LYS A 174 -17.11 2.80 -1.70
N GLY A 175 -16.64 1.85 -2.49
CA GLY A 175 -17.51 0.83 -3.05
C GLY A 175 -17.65 -0.45 -2.24
N LEU A 176 -16.61 -0.93 -1.57
CA LEU A 176 -16.64 -2.17 -0.79
C LEU A 176 -16.59 -1.86 0.70
N THR A 177 -17.55 -2.35 1.44
CA THR A 177 -17.64 -2.15 2.89
C THR A 177 -17.26 -3.42 3.64
#